data_ec2430800f5dd9b9da279a5367bb0999
#
_entry.id   ec2430800f5dd9b9da279a5367bb0999
#
_cell.length_a   1.000
_cell.length_b   1.000
_cell.length_c   1.000
_cell.angle_alpha   90.00
_cell.angle_beta   90.00
_cell.angle_gamma   90.00
#
_symmetry.space_group_name_H-M   'P 1'
#
loop_
_entity.id
_entity.type
_entity.pdbx_description
1 polymer ?
#
loop_
_entity_poly.entity_id
_entity_poly.type
_entity_poly.pdbx_seq_one_letter_code
_entity_poly.pdbx_strand_id
1 'polypeptide(L)'
;MKPTCLRLLRSIAAFATLAWSVCSGAAQEAAKPPVPSGNVTFSFWGIASSPWQVMINDFQKTYPNLKVKWTKYSVDEIKQALRVASAAGKMGDAWFNWGGSLAAPYDDAGHSLELTPQLQAEYGVDKNIVPAALELAKHNGKLYGVPIWVRPMTIFYKKSIFDKYGLTAPKTFDELEKVCETLKSKGIIPVANGGKFSWMTMRTTDFFVEHFAGPAMHDKLFALEASYNSPEVIKAFTKLKEWVTKGYFNEGFISLDPAQALPLLQQDKAAMIFQGPWIEDQNIIPAKEDPNNYVPIIAPADQTPVRVSGFQEQVQFWTKAKPDEQKAALLFASFMTTPEVAQRNIAAFGSPSAVVGVQPPEGHPIAAQMAKWLQGEVKLYLPTDQALPQELVNAFFQAQDSVVLGTLTPEAACAQIQKAVDAFKATKK
;
A
#
# COMPACT_ATOMS: atom_id res chain seq x y z
N MET A 1 64.89 55.83 7.22
CA MET A 1 65.93 55.97 6.19
C MET A 1 65.64 54.98 5.06
N LYS A 2 65.62 55.52 3.87
CA LYS A 2 65.55 54.91 2.55
C LYS A 2 66.73 53.93 2.28
N PRO A 3 66.83 53.22 1.12
CA PRO A 3 65.88 52.97 0.03
C PRO A 3 66.00 51.56 -0.62
N THR A 4 65.00 51.27 -1.50
CA THR A 4 65.10 50.78 -2.91
C THR A 4 65.88 49.50 -3.22
N CYS A 5 65.23 48.54 -3.89
CA CYS A 5 65.54 48.21 -5.27
C CYS A 5 64.53 47.31 -5.96
N LEU A 6 64.03 47.77 -7.07
CA LEU A 6 63.25 47.18 -8.11
C LEU A 6 64.05 46.11 -8.87
N ARG A 7 63.55 44.93 -9.10
CA ARG A 7 63.91 44.09 -10.28
C ARG A 7 62.73 43.36 -10.87
N LEU A 8 62.39 43.78 -12.05
CA LEU A 8 61.54 43.03 -13.03
C LEU A 8 62.20 41.69 -13.35
N LEU A 9 61.42 40.67 -13.38
CA LEU A 9 61.67 39.48 -14.22
C LEU A 9 60.40 39.00 -14.87
N ARG A 10 60.38 39.06 -16.15
CA ARG A 10 59.40 38.50 -17.09
C ARG A 10 59.41 36.97 -16.95
N SER A 11 58.23 36.36 -16.79
CA SER A 11 58.08 34.92 -16.96
C SER A 11 56.85 34.64 -17.78
N ILE A 12 57.10 34.02 -18.85
CA ILE A 12 56.36 33.45 -19.94
C ILE A 12 55.12 32.71 -19.45
N ALA A 13 53.93 33.11 -19.93
CA ALA A 13 52.71 32.37 -19.79
C ALA A 13 52.72 31.16 -20.71
N ALA A 14 52.80 29.95 -20.15
CA ALA A 14 52.54 28.72 -20.86
C ALA A 14 51.01 28.42 -20.72
N PHE A 15 50.28 28.60 -21.80
CA PHE A 15 48.90 28.13 -21.89
C PHE A 15 48.91 26.59 -21.98
N ALA A 16 48.57 25.93 -20.87
CA ALA A 16 48.20 24.52 -20.87
C ALA A 16 46.70 24.43 -21.27
N THR A 17 46.42 24.10 -22.51
CA THR A 17 45.10 23.69 -22.97
C THR A 17 44.76 22.34 -22.33
N LEU A 18 43.97 22.36 -21.23
CA LEU A 18 43.29 21.17 -20.75
C LEU A 18 42.21 20.80 -21.79
N ALA A 19 42.48 19.78 -22.57
CA ALA A 19 41.45 19.10 -23.36
C ALA A 19 40.51 18.40 -22.35
N TRP A 20 39.34 18.97 -22.17
CA TRP A 20 38.22 18.28 -21.55
C TRP A 20 37.77 17.17 -22.53
N SER A 21 38.21 15.94 -22.26
CA SER A 21 37.57 14.76 -22.81
C SER A 21 36.16 14.70 -22.29
N VAL A 22 35.20 15.17 -23.07
CA VAL A 22 33.80 14.87 -22.88
C VAL A 22 33.68 13.36 -23.08
N CYS A 23 33.75 12.60 -21.99
CA CYS A 23 33.22 11.24 -22.00
C CYS A 23 31.72 11.36 -22.29
N SER A 24 31.37 11.25 -23.57
CA SER A 24 30.02 10.90 -23.98
C SER A 24 29.73 9.52 -23.39
N GLY A 25 29.20 9.51 -22.16
CA GLY A 25 28.52 8.34 -21.64
C GLY A 25 27.37 8.05 -22.59
N ALA A 26 27.60 7.19 -23.58
CA ALA A 26 26.52 6.56 -24.30
C ALA A 26 25.61 5.95 -23.23
N ALA A 27 24.42 6.50 -23.06
CA ALA A 27 23.37 5.86 -22.28
C ALA A 27 23.25 4.46 -22.88
N GLN A 28 23.72 3.46 -22.14
CA GLN A 28 23.66 2.07 -22.55
C GLN A 28 22.17 1.76 -22.66
N GLU A 29 21.71 1.62 -23.91
CA GLU A 29 20.31 1.28 -24.20
C GLU A 29 19.99 0.02 -23.39
N ALA A 30 19.04 0.12 -22.48
CA ALA A 30 18.70 -0.97 -21.58
C ALA A 30 18.34 -2.18 -22.44
N ALA A 31 19.02 -3.30 -22.22
CA ALA A 31 18.74 -4.54 -22.93
C ALA A 31 17.24 -4.85 -22.82
N LYS A 32 16.60 -5.16 -23.93
CA LYS A 32 15.18 -5.54 -23.93
C LYS A 32 15.02 -6.83 -23.12
N PRO A 33 14.01 -6.94 -22.27
CA PRO A 33 13.75 -8.17 -21.55
C PRO A 33 13.63 -9.38 -22.48
N PRO A 34 14.12 -10.56 -22.07
CA PRO A 34 14.06 -11.75 -22.91
C PRO A 34 12.61 -12.20 -23.12
N VAL A 35 12.27 -12.43 -24.40
CA VAL A 35 10.93 -12.89 -24.80
C VAL A 35 11.03 -14.37 -25.15
N PRO A 36 10.21 -15.25 -24.56
CA PRO A 36 10.12 -16.65 -24.95
C PRO A 36 9.77 -16.80 -26.44
N SER A 37 10.49 -17.66 -27.17
CA SER A 37 10.34 -17.82 -28.62
C SER A 37 9.12 -18.66 -29.05
N GLY A 38 8.62 -19.51 -28.15
CA GLY A 38 7.48 -20.40 -28.40
C GLY A 38 6.15 -19.85 -27.93
N ASN A 39 5.07 -20.61 -28.20
CA ASN A 39 3.78 -20.35 -27.59
C ASN A 39 3.81 -20.76 -26.12
N VAL A 40 3.71 -19.81 -25.21
CA VAL A 40 3.77 -20.04 -23.76
C VAL A 40 2.48 -19.56 -23.11
N THR A 41 1.93 -20.40 -22.23
CA THR A 41 0.82 -20.03 -21.35
C THR A 41 1.27 -20.15 -19.93
N PHE A 42 1.24 -19.06 -19.18
CA PHE A 42 1.52 -19.06 -17.74
C PHE A 42 0.25 -18.74 -16.94
N SER A 43 0.17 -19.27 -15.75
CA SER A 43 -0.94 -19.02 -14.82
C SER A 43 -0.64 -17.77 -13.98
N PHE A 44 -1.64 -16.89 -13.89
CA PHE A 44 -1.64 -15.73 -13.01
C PHE A 44 -2.84 -15.79 -12.06
N TRP A 45 -2.59 -15.73 -10.77
CA TRP A 45 -3.63 -15.65 -9.74
C TRP A 45 -3.77 -14.22 -9.26
N GLY A 46 -4.93 -13.62 -9.41
CA GLY A 46 -5.11 -12.21 -9.10
C GLY A 46 -6.51 -11.87 -8.65
N ILE A 47 -6.66 -10.68 -8.09
CA ILE A 47 -7.95 -10.15 -7.67
C ILE A 47 -8.83 -9.96 -8.91
N ALA A 48 -10.12 -10.32 -8.81
CA ALA A 48 -11.12 -10.14 -9.85
C ALA A 48 -11.47 -8.65 -10.01
N SER A 49 -10.63 -7.90 -10.70
CA SER A 49 -10.83 -6.48 -10.97
C SER A 49 -10.59 -6.15 -12.45
N SER A 50 -11.31 -5.14 -12.97
CA SER A 50 -11.18 -4.68 -14.35
C SER A 50 -9.74 -4.31 -14.75
N PRO A 51 -8.94 -3.67 -13.89
CA PRO A 51 -7.55 -3.32 -14.19
C PRO A 51 -6.71 -4.47 -14.74
N TRP A 52 -6.76 -5.63 -14.12
CA TRP A 52 -6.00 -6.80 -14.59
C TRP A 52 -6.38 -7.24 -16.00
N GLN A 53 -7.68 -7.21 -16.34
CA GLN A 53 -8.13 -7.59 -17.68
C GLN A 53 -7.54 -6.66 -18.76
N VAL A 54 -7.52 -5.35 -18.50
CA VAL A 54 -6.95 -4.37 -19.43
C VAL A 54 -5.46 -4.63 -19.66
N MET A 55 -4.71 -4.82 -18.57
CA MET A 55 -3.27 -5.06 -18.65
C MET A 55 -2.93 -6.39 -19.33
N ILE A 56 -3.68 -7.46 -19.03
CA ILE A 56 -3.52 -8.76 -19.68
C ILE A 56 -3.81 -8.65 -21.17
N ASN A 57 -4.86 -7.93 -21.57
CA ASN A 57 -5.21 -7.75 -22.99
C ASN A 57 -4.10 -6.98 -23.73
N ASP A 58 -3.57 -5.91 -23.14
CA ASP A 58 -2.48 -5.10 -23.73
C ASP A 58 -1.19 -5.92 -23.85
N PHE A 59 -0.85 -6.72 -22.83
CA PHE A 59 0.28 -7.63 -22.86
C PHE A 59 0.13 -8.66 -23.99
N GLN A 60 -1.00 -9.34 -24.09
CA GLN A 60 -1.24 -10.36 -25.13
C GLN A 60 -1.35 -9.78 -26.54
N LYS A 61 -1.71 -8.51 -26.67
CA LYS A 61 -1.65 -7.78 -27.95
C LYS A 61 -0.20 -7.51 -28.36
N THR A 62 0.65 -7.17 -27.39
CA THR A 62 2.08 -6.89 -27.62
C THR A 62 2.88 -8.17 -27.86
N TYR A 63 2.53 -9.25 -27.17
CA TYR A 63 3.16 -10.58 -27.25
C TYR A 63 2.14 -11.66 -27.59
N PRO A 64 1.73 -11.81 -28.87
CA PRO A 64 0.64 -12.70 -29.26
C PRO A 64 0.86 -14.18 -28.99
N ASN A 65 2.13 -14.60 -28.89
CA ASN A 65 2.56 -15.96 -28.55
C ASN A 65 2.51 -16.26 -27.04
N LEU A 66 2.30 -15.24 -26.20
CA LEU A 66 2.23 -15.39 -24.74
C LEU A 66 0.79 -15.25 -24.28
N LYS A 67 0.32 -16.23 -23.49
CA LYS A 67 -1.04 -16.24 -22.93
C LYS A 67 -1.02 -16.23 -21.43
N VAL A 68 -1.89 -15.40 -20.83
CA VAL A 68 -2.09 -15.34 -19.39
C VAL A 68 -3.36 -16.11 -19.04
N LYS A 69 -3.21 -17.21 -18.32
CA LYS A 69 -4.35 -17.93 -17.73
C LYS A 69 -4.64 -17.32 -16.36
N TRP A 70 -5.52 -16.33 -16.35
CA TRP A 70 -5.88 -15.62 -15.14
C TRP A 70 -6.95 -16.37 -14.32
N THR A 71 -6.60 -16.74 -13.08
CA THR A 71 -7.53 -17.23 -12.07
C THR A 71 -7.94 -16.05 -11.19
N LYS A 72 -9.25 -15.79 -11.12
CA LYS A 72 -9.84 -14.63 -10.44
C LYS A 72 -10.29 -14.99 -9.04
N TYR A 73 -9.93 -14.16 -8.07
CA TYR A 73 -10.33 -14.30 -6.67
C TYR A 73 -10.87 -12.97 -6.13
N SER A 74 -11.71 -13.04 -5.10
CA SER A 74 -11.92 -11.86 -4.24
C SER A 74 -10.69 -11.60 -3.36
N VAL A 75 -10.65 -10.45 -2.68
CA VAL A 75 -9.53 -10.06 -1.80
C VAL A 75 -9.24 -11.10 -0.72
N ASP A 76 -10.28 -11.67 -0.09
CA ASP A 76 -10.09 -12.61 0.99
C ASP A 76 -9.92 -14.06 0.50
N GLU A 77 -10.52 -14.41 -0.65
CA GLU A 77 -10.30 -15.70 -1.29
C GLU A 77 -8.87 -15.90 -1.77
N ILE A 78 -8.19 -14.86 -2.33
CA ILE A 78 -6.81 -15.01 -2.78
C ILE A 78 -5.88 -15.27 -1.61
N LYS A 79 -6.09 -14.62 -0.46
CA LYS A 79 -5.30 -14.89 0.77
C LYS A 79 -5.44 -16.34 1.21
N GLN A 80 -6.65 -16.89 1.15
CA GLN A 80 -6.89 -18.28 1.49
C GLN A 80 -6.29 -19.24 0.45
N ALA A 81 -6.48 -18.97 -0.84
CA ALA A 81 -5.96 -19.78 -1.93
C ALA A 81 -4.42 -19.87 -1.88
N LEU A 82 -3.74 -18.75 -1.63
CA LEU A 82 -2.29 -18.72 -1.50
C LEU A 82 -1.80 -19.56 -0.32
N ARG A 83 -2.46 -19.49 0.85
CA ARG A 83 -2.11 -20.32 2.02
C ARG A 83 -2.25 -21.80 1.72
N VAL A 84 -3.37 -22.21 1.13
CA VAL A 84 -3.64 -23.62 0.76
C VAL A 84 -2.63 -24.10 -0.28
N ALA A 85 -2.36 -23.30 -1.30
CA ALA A 85 -1.40 -23.62 -2.37
C ALA A 85 0.03 -23.75 -1.84
N SER A 86 0.43 -22.82 -0.96
CA SER A 86 1.73 -22.87 -0.29
C SER A 86 1.91 -24.18 0.52
N ALA A 87 0.91 -24.53 1.33
CA ALA A 87 0.93 -25.78 2.09
C ALA A 87 0.99 -27.03 1.18
N ALA A 88 0.34 -26.96 0.01
CA ALA A 88 0.36 -28.03 -0.99
C ALA A 88 1.63 -28.04 -1.87
N GLY A 89 2.45 -26.99 -1.81
CA GLY A 89 3.61 -26.80 -2.67
C GLY A 89 3.28 -26.65 -4.16
N LYS A 90 2.10 -26.06 -4.47
CA LYS A 90 1.58 -25.89 -5.84
C LYS A 90 1.02 -24.47 -5.99
N MET A 91 1.86 -23.56 -6.42
CA MET A 91 1.49 -22.15 -6.66
C MET A 91 1.10 -21.92 -8.13
N GLY A 92 0.44 -20.79 -8.42
CA GLY A 92 0.41 -20.25 -9.79
C GLY A 92 1.82 -19.81 -10.21
N ASP A 93 2.10 -19.74 -11.53
CA ASP A 93 3.42 -19.30 -12.02
C ASP A 93 3.74 -17.87 -11.59
N ALA A 94 2.70 -17.04 -11.48
CA ALA A 94 2.75 -15.74 -10.83
C ALA A 94 1.45 -15.49 -10.04
N TRP A 95 1.54 -14.65 -9.02
CA TRP A 95 0.37 -14.25 -8.24
C TRP A 95 0.47 -12.82 -7.74
N PHE A 96 -0.68 -12.19 -7.60
CA PHE A 96 -0.85 -10.94 -6.90
C PHE A 96 -0.71 -11.17 -5.39
N ASN A 97 -0.02 -10.28 -4.71
CA ASN A 97 0.05 -10.25 -3.25
C ASN A 97 0.30 -8.81 -2.76
N TRP A 98 0.13 -8.64 -1.47
CA TRP A 98 0.58 -7.46 -0.74
C TRP A 98 1.99 -7.71 -0.22
N GLY A 99 2.73 -6.65 0.05
CA GLY A 99 4.07 -6.76 0.65
C GLY A 99 4.05 -7.11 2.14
N GLY A 100 5.22 -7.01 2.75
CA GLY A 100 5.37 -7.21 4.19
C GLY A 100 4.99 -8.62 4.65
N SER A 101 4.34 -8.72 5.80
CA SER A 101 4.02 -10.00 6.43
C SER A 101 3.03 -10.87 5.65
N LEU A 102 2.31 -10.31 4.67
CA LEU A 102 1.44 -11.10 3.79
C LEU A 102 2.24 -11.84 2.70
N ALA A 103 3.41 -11.35 2.33
CA ALA A 103 4.32 -11.99 1.36
C ALA A 103 5.34 -12.91 2.05
N ALA A 104 5.87 -12.51 3.19
CA ALA A 104 6.95 -13.17 3.91
C ALA A 104 6.80 -14.70 4.08
N PRO A 105 5.62 -15.27 4.39
CA PRO A 105 5.47 -16.72 4.52
C PRO A 105 5.78 -17.51 3.24
N TYR A 106 5.55 -16.93 2.06
CA TYR A 106 5.84 -17.56 0.77
C TYR A 106 7.31 -17.41 0.41
N ASP A 107 7.93 -16.31 0.83
CA ASP A 107 9.35 -16.03 0.67
C ASP A 107 10.19 -16.97 1.54
N ASP A 108 9.83 -17.09 2.82
CA ASP A 108 10.48 -18.00 3.80
C ASP A 108 10.31 -19.48 3.42
N ALA A 109 9.17 -19.86 2.84
CA ALA A 109 8.93 -21.22 2.34
C ALA A 109 9.66 -21.53 1.02
N GLY A 110 10.38 -20.56 0.42
CA GLY A 110 11.07 -20.71 -0.86
C GLY A 110 10.14 -20.90 -2.05
N HIS A 111 8.89 -20.42 -1.93
CA HIS A 111 7.93 -20.45 -3.04
C HIS A 111 8.09 -19.24 -3.94
N SER A 112 8.38 -18.07 -3.39
CA SER A 112 8.62 -16.85 -4.14
C SER A 112 10.04 -16.84 -4.74
N LEU A 113 10.14 -16.52 -6.01
CA LEU A 113 11.41 -16.33 -6.70
C LEU A 113 12.10 -15.07 -6.17
N GLU A 114 13.34 -15.19 -5.70
CA GLU A 114 14.18 -14.04 -5.42
C GLU A 114 14.53 -13.33 -6.73
N LEU A 115 14.16 -12.06 -6.83
CA LEU A 115 14.56 -11.19 -7.93
C LEU A 115 15.99 -10.72 -7.69
N THR A 116 16.96 -11.57 -8.05
CA THR A 116 18.38 -11.27 -7.91
C THR A 116 18.78 -10.02 -8.71
N PRO A 117 19.89 -9.35 -8.38
CA PRO A 117 20.35 -8.20 -9.17
C PRO A 117 20.49 -8.51 -10.67
N GLN A 118 20.83 -9.76 -11.03
CA GLN A 118 20.86 -10.19 -12.41
C GLN A 118 19.48 -10.19 -13.07
N LEU A 119 18.47 -10.79 -12.41
CA LEU A 119 17.09 -10.77 -12.91
C LEU A 119 16.50 -9.36 -12.95
N GLN A 120 16.80 -8.53 -11.95
CA GLN A 120 16.40 -7.13 -11.93
C GLN A 120 16.95 -6.39 -13.16
N ALA A 121 18.24 -6.56 -13.47
CA ALA A 121 18.87 -5.94 -14.61
C ALA A 121 18.34 -6.49 -15.95
N GLU A 122 18.09 -7.81 -16.03
CA GLU A 122 17.61 -8.50 -17.23
C GLU A 122 16.18 -8.09 -17.61
N TYR A 123 15.29 -7.95 -16.61
CA TYR A 123 13.88 -7.61 -16.83
C TYR A 123 13.54 -6.15 -16.54
N GLY A 124 14.44 -5.37 -15.95
CA GLY A 124 14.24 -3.97 -15.61
C GLY A 124 13.12 -3.73 -14.58
N VAL A 125 12.82 -4.73 -13.75
CA VAL A 125 11.65 -4.73 -12.86
C VAL A 125 11.81 -3.86 -11.61
N ASP A 126 12.97 -3.30 -11.36
CA ASP A 126 13.28 -2.36 -10.28
C ASP A 126 13.53 -0.93 -10.78
N LYS A 127 13.98 -0.81 -12.04
CA LYS A 127 14.55 0.41 -12.61
C LYS A 127 13.59 1.60 -12.61
N ASN A 128 12.31 1.35 -12.83
CA ASN A 128 11.29 2.38 -12.98
C ASN A 128 10.36 2.46 -11.76
N ILE A 129 10.66 1.76 -10.68
CA ILE A 129 9.80 1.70 -9.49
C ILE A 129 10.25 2.72 -8.45
N VAL A 130 9.30 3.36 -7.79
CA VAL A 130 9.60 4.28 -6.69
C VAL A 130 10.32 3.55 -5.55
N PRO A 131 11.44 4.08 -5.03
CA PRO A 131 12.28 3.37 -4.05
C PRO A 131 11.52 2.87 -2.83
N ALA A 132 10.56 3.66 -2.32
CA ALA A 132 9.75 3.27 -1.18
C ALA A 132 8.92 1.99 -1.44
N ALA A 133 8.41 1.79 -2.65
CA ALA A 133 7.68 0.58 -3.01
C ALA A 133 8.60 -0.65 -3.09
N LEU A 134 9.83 -0.46 -3.61
CA LEU A 134 10.83 -1.53 -3.64
C LEU A 134 11.22 -1.97 -2.22
N GLU A 135 11.41 -1.02 -1.30
CA GLU A 135 11.72 -1.38 0.09
C GLU A 135 10.60 -2.20 0.74
N LEU A 136 9.33 -1.85 0.49
CA LEU A 136 8.18 -2.61 1.00
C LEU A 136 8.01 -4.00 0.35
N ALA A 137 8.64 -4.25 -0.80
CA ALA A 137 8.65 -5.56 -1.47
C ALA A 137 9.81 -6.46 -1.06
N LYS A 138 10.73 -5.95 -0.23
CA LYS A 138 11.86 -6.72 0.29
C LYS A 138 11.47 -7.50 1.54
N HIS A 139 12.04 -8.70 1.63
CA HIS A 139 12.03 -9.52 2.83
C HIS A 139 13.46 -9.95 3.13
N ASN A 140 13.94 -9.73 4.36
CA ASN A 140 15.34 -9.98 4.76
C ASN A 140 16.38 -9.36 3.80
N GLY A 141 16.11 -8.15 3.30
CA GLY A 141 16.98 -7.41 2.38
C GLY A 141 16.96 -7.87 0.92
N LYS A 142 16.17 -8.89 0.57
CA LYS A 142 16.03 -9.46 -0.76
C LYS A 142 14.69 -9.08 -1.38
N LEU A 143 14.68 -8.84 -2.69
CA LEU A 143 13.45 -8.50 -3.43
C LEU A 143 12.74 -9.77 -3.91
N TYR A 144 11.45 -9.92 -3.60
CA TYR A 144 10.64 -11.09 -3.96
C TYR A 144 9.39 -10.77 -4.77
N GLY A 145 9.11 -9.50 -4.99
CA GLY A 145 7.94 -9.07 -5.77
C GLY A 145 8.22 -7.83 -6.57
N VAL A 146 7.49 -7.66 -7.68
CA VAL A 146 7.50 -6.44 -8.48
C VAL A 146 6.32 -5.57 -8.05
N PRO A 147 6.56 -4.42 -7.40
CA PRO A 147 5.49 -3.50 -7.03
C PRO A 147 4.77 -2.92 -8.24
N ILE A 148 3.46 -2.89 -8.19
CA ILE A 148 2.60 -2.36 -9.24
C ILE A 148 1.92 -1.08 -8.78
N TRP A 149 1.44 -1.04 -7.52
CA TRP A 149 0.77 0.11 -6.93
C TRP A 149 1.34 0.47 -5.57
N VAL A 150 1.19 1.74 -5.23
CA VAL A 150 1.32 2.24 -3.86
C VAL A 150 -0.05 2.75 -3.42
N ARG A 151 -0.54 2.26 -2.30
CA ARG A 151 -1.92 2.47 -1.84
C ARG A 151 -1.97 3.23 -0.51
N PRO A 152 -1.95 4.57 -0.52
CA PRO A 152 -2.28 5.33 0.69
C PRO A 152 -3.70 5.03 1.13
N MET A 153 -3.91 4.92 2.43
CA MET A 153 -5.23 4.74 3.03
C MET A 153 -5.52 5.86 4.02
N THR A 154 -6.72 6.39 3.97
CA THR A 154 -7.14 7.48 4.84
C THR A 154 -8.65 7.52 4.99
N ILE A 155 -9.15 8.54 5.69
CA ILE A 155 -10.56 8.85 5.78
C ILE A 155 -11.00 9.54 4.50
N PHE A 156 -12.06 9.04 3.89
CA PHE A 156 -12.83 9.72 2.85
C PHE A 156 -14.13 10.25 3.46
N TYR A 157 -14.54 11.43 3.05
CA TYR A 157 -15.87 11.93 3.37
C TYR A 157 -16.67 12.22 2.11
N LYS A 158 -17.99 12.08 2.21
CA LYS A 158 -18.91 12.45 1.14
C LYS A 158 -19.23 13.92 1.21
N LYS A 159 -18.75 14.69 0.22
CA LYS A 159 -18.86 16.16 0.18
C LYS A 159 -20.30 16.64 0.25
N SER A 160 -21.20 16.01 -0.48
CA SER A 160 -22.63 16.38 -0.49
C SER A 160 -23.29 16.27 0.89
N ILE A 161 -22.88 15.29 1.72
CA ILE A 161 -23.38 15.17 3.10
C ILE A 161 -22.79 16.28 3.97
N PHE A 162 -21.49 16.55 3.85
CA PHE A 162 -20.84 17.62 4.60
C PHE A 162 -21.46 18.99 4.27
N ASP A 163 -21.62 19.29 2.99
CA ASP A 163 -22.27 20.52 2.52
C ASP A 163 -23.70 20.66 3.07
N LYS A 164 -24.49 19.58 3.02
CA LYS A 164 -25.89 19.54 3.52
C LYS A 164 -26.00 19.92 5.00
N TYR A 165 -25.03 19.53 5.81
CA TYR A 165 -25.04 19.77 7.25
C TYR A 165 -24.09 20.89 7.70
N GLY A 166 -23.50 21.64 6.76
CA GLY A 166 -22.59 22.75 7.05
C GLY A 166 -21.29 22.32 7.73
N LEU A 167 -20.82 21.10 7.44
CA LEU A 167 -19.59 20.54 7.99
C LEU A 167 -18.39 20.85 7.10
N THR A 168 -17.24 20.99 7.72
CA THR A 168 -15.93 21.12 7.03
C THR A 168 -15.06 19.91 7.30
N ALA A 169 -14.10 19.64 6.42
CA ALA A 169 -13.12 18.56 6.62
C ALA A 169 -12.36 18.79 7.95
N PRO A 170 -12.37 17.82 8.88
CA PRO A 170 -11.72 17.97 10.17
C PRO A 170 -10.19 17.99 10.02
N LYS A 171 -9.53 18.88 10.75
CA LYS A 171 -8.07 19.04 10.77
C LYS A 171 -7.44 18.48 12.04
N THR A 172 -8.21 18.38 13.11
CA THR A 172 -7.79 17.83 14.40
C THR A 172 -8.67 16.64 14.78
N PHE A 173 -8.19 15.82 15.70
CA PHE A 173 -8.96 14.68 16.21
C PHE A 173 -10.27 15.13 16.90
N ASP A 174 -10.22 16.22 17.66
CA ASP A 174 -11.39 16.79 18.32
C ASP A 174 -12.43 17.28 17.30
N GLU A 175 -12.00 17.89 16.19
CA GLU A 175 -12.89 18.28 15.09
C GLU A 175 -13.54 17.05 14.44
N LEU A 176 -12.78 15.96 14.25
CA LEU A 176 -13.32 14.69 13.74
C LEU A 176 -14.40 14.12 14.65
N GLU A 177 -14.19 14.13 15.97
CA GLU A 177 -15.21 13.67 16.93
C GLU A 177 -16.45 14.55 16.90
N LYS A 178 -16.32 15.89 16.81
CA LYS A 178 -17.46 16.82 16.66
C LYS A 178 -18.24 16.58 15.37
N VAL A 179 -17.55 16.28 14.27
CA VAL A 179 -18.18 15.86 13.01
C VAL A 179 -18.98 14.58 13.21
N CYS A 180 -18.40 13.57 13.87
CA CYS A 180 -19.10 12.32 14.17
C CYS A 180 -20.34 12.54 15.05
N GLU A 181 -20.24 13.36 16.10
CA GLU A 181 -21.38 13.71 16.98
C GLU A 181 -22.49 14.41 16.21
N THR A 182 -22.13 15.38 15.37
CA THR A 182 -23.10 16.10 14.54
C THR A 182 -23.81 15.18 13.58
N LEU A 183 -23.10 14.36 12.84
CA LEU A 183 -23.67 13.40 11.88
C LEU A 183 -24.61 12.40 12.59
N LYS A 184 -24.17 11.84 13.72
CA LYS A 184 -24.98 10.94 14.54
C LYS A 184 -26.28 11.59 14.99
N SER A 185 -26.25 12.86 15.43
CA SER A 185 -27.45 13.62 15.85
C SER A 185 -28.44 13.85 14.69
N LYS A 186 -27.96 13.78 13.44
CA LYS A 186 -28.79 13.92 12.21
C LYS A 186 -29.25 12.56 11.66
N GLY A 187 -28.96 11.45 12.37
CA GLY A 187 -29.32 10.11 11.91
C GLY A 187 -28.45 9.57 10.77
N ILE A 188 -27.31 10.21 10.52
CA ILE A 188 -26.31 9.75 9.52
C ILE A 188 -25.24 8.92 10.26
N ILE A 189 -24.89 7.78 9.69
CA ILE A 189 -23.75 6.98 10.18
C ILE A 189 -22.46 7.78 9.98
N PRO A 190 -21.75 8.15 11.06
CA PRO A 190 -20.49 8.89 10.90
C PRO A 190 -19.47 8.18 10.03
N VAL A 191 -19.17 6.91 10.32
CA VAL A 191 -18.12 6.13 9.63
C VAL A 191 -18.67 4.76 9.24
N ALA A 192 -18.71 4.47 7.95
CA ALA A 192 -19.02 3.14 7.46
C ALA A 192 -17.84 2.19 7.71
N ASN A 193 -18.14 0.99 8.21
CA ASN A 193 -17.17 -0.05 8.46
C ASN A 193 -17.75 -1.44 8.13
N GLY A 194 -16.89 -2.34 7.65
CA GLY A 194 -17.19 -3.75 7.37
C GLY A 194 -16.19 -4.64 8.08
N GLY A 195 -16.50 -5.06 9.32
CA GLY A 195 -15.55 -5.69 10.25
C GLY A 195 -15.41 -7.20 10.12
N LYS A 196 -16.17 -7.87 9.24
CA LYS A 196 -16.22 -9.35 9.11
C LYS A 196 -14.84 -10.03 9.06
N PHE A 197 -13.84 -9.37 8.47
CA PHE A 197 -12.49 -9.90 8.33
C PHE A 197 -11.47 -9.11 9.17
N SER A 198 -11.91 -8.31 10.14
CA SER A 198 -11.14 -7.50 11.08
C SER A 198 -10.27 -6.39 10.46
N TRP A 199 -9.71 -6.60 9.26
CA TRP A 199 -8.76 -5.68 8.62
C TRP A 199 -9.33 -4.29 8.33
N MET A 200 -10.63 -4.15 8.08
CA MET A 200 -11.20 -2.82 7.86
C MET A 200 -11.35 -2.05 9.17
N THR A 201 -11.70 -2.74 10.27
CA THR A 201 -11.71 -2.15 11.61
C THR A 201 -10.29 -1.80 12.07
N MET A 202 -9.30 -2.62 11.73
CA MET A 202 -7.89 -2.37 12.01
C MET A 202 -7.42 -1.01 11.47
N ARG A 203 -7.87 -0.59 10.29
CA ARG A 203 -7.50 0.73 9.74
C ARG A 203 -7.85 1.87 10.69
N THR A 204 -9.02 1.78 11.33
CA THR A 204 -9.43 2.75 12.35
C THR A 204 -8.60 2.60 13.63
N THR A 205 -8.32 1.36 14.04
CA THR A 205 -7.50 1.07 15.22
C THR A 205 -6.07 1.56 15.02
N ASP A 206 -5.46 1.31 13.86
CA ASP A 206 -4.12 1.81 13.51
C ASP A 206 -4.08 3.35 13.49
N PHE A 207 -5.12 4.00 12.97
CA PHE A 207 -5.24 5.45 13.04
C PHE A 207 -5.25 5.95 14.50
N PHE A 208 -5.98 5.28 15.41
CA PHE A 208 -5.96 5.64 16.82
C PHE A 208 -4.60 5.37 17.47
N VAL A 209 -3.93 4.26 17.13
CA VAL A 209 -2.57 3.99 17.62
C VAL A 209 -1.60 5.06 17.11
N GLU A 210 -1.63 5.39 15.82
CA GLU A 210 -0.80 6.46 15.24
C GLU A 210 -1.03 7.80 15.92
N HIS A 211 -2.30 8.14 16.22
CA HIS A 211 -2.66 9.40 16.87
C HIS A 211 -2.24 9.43 18.33
N PHE A 212 -2.56 8.41 19.14
CA PHE A 212 -2.36 8.44 20.60
C PHE A 212 -0.96 8.02 21.04
N ALA A 213 -0.31 7.10 20.36
CA ALA A 213 1.06 6.69 20.65
C ALA A 213 2.10 7.50 19.88
N GLY A 214 1.72 8.09 18.77
CA GLY A 214 2.58 8.86 17.89
C GLY A 214 3.45 8.00 16.97
N PRO A 215 3.98 8.60 15.89
CA PRO A 215 4.72 7.90 14.86
C PRO A 215 5.89 7.06 15.36
N ALA A 216 6.71 7.63 16.23
CA ALA A 216 7.91 6.95 16.74
C ALA A 216 7.60 5.73 17.61
N MET A 217 6.52 5.80 18.41
CA MET A 217 6.08 4.67 19.22
C MET A 217 5.43 3.60 18.34
N HIS A 218 4.63 4.00 17.35
CA HIS A 218 4.00 3.09 16.41
C HIS A 218 5.05 2.27 15.64
N ASP A 219 6.12 2.91 15.15
CA ASP A 219 7.24 2.19 14.50
C ASP A 219 7.92 1.19 15.45
N LYS A 220 8.11 1.55 16.72
CA LYS A 220 8.67 0.63 17.72
C LYS A 220 7.73 -0.54 18.05
N LEU A 221 6.40 -0.33 17.99
CA LEU A 221 5.43 -1.43 18.14
C LEU A 221 5.57 -2.44 17.00
N PHE A 222 5.70 -1.98 15.75
CA PHE A 222 5.92 -2.84 14.59
C PHE A 222 7.28 -3.55 14.62
N ALA A 223 8.31 -2.88 15.11
CA ALA A 223 9.62 -3.49 15.36
C ALA A 223 9.63 -4.45 16.57
N LEU A 224 8.53 -4.57 17.28
CA LEU A 224 8.38 -5.30 18.55
C LEU A 224 9.32 -4.77 19.66
N GLU A 225 9.74 -3.52 19.58
CA GLU A 225 10.63 -2.86 20.56
C GLU A 225 9.88 -2.11 21.65
N ALA A 226 8.57 -1.92 21.49
CA ALA A 226 7.69 -1.28 22.44
C ALA A 226 6.59 -2.23 22.91
N SER A 227 5.94 -1.86 24.01
CA SER A 227 4.86 -2.67 24.59
C SER A 227 3.50 -2.28 24.05
N TYR A 228 2.74 -3.27 23.56
CA TYR A 228 1.32 -3.09 23.25
C TYR A 228 0.47 -2.84 24.50
N ASN A 229 0.97 -3.19 25.68
CA ASN A 229 0.31 -2.90 26.97
C ASN A 229 0.78 -1.57 27.57
N SER A 230 1.02 -0.56 26.72
CA SER A 230 1.36 0.81 27.15
C SER A 230 0.10 1.67 27.32
N PRO A 231 0.15 2.73 28.15
CA PRO A 231 -0.99 3.65 28.33
C PRO A 231 -1.51 4.25 27.02
N GLU A 232 -0.60 4.55 26.08
CA GLU A 232 -0.92 5.16 24.78
C GLU A 232 -1.72 4.21 23.89
N VAL A 233 -1.30 2.94 23.83
CA VAL A 233 -2.00 1.90 23.04
C VAL A 233 -3.34 1.56 23.71
N ILE A 234 -3.38 1.46 25.03
CA ILE A 234 -4.64 1.26 25.78
C ILE A 234 -5.61 2.41 25.48
N LYS A 235 -5.13 3.66 25.42
CA LYS A 235 -5.94 4.83 25.05
C LYS A 235 -6.52 4.69 23.62
N ALA A 236 -5.75 4.16 22.66
CA ALA A 236 -6.23 3.91 21.30
C ALA A 236 -7.36 2.87 21.28
N PHE A 237 -7.22 1.76 21.99
CA PHE A 237 -8.27 0.74 22.11
C PHE A 237 -9.48 1.24 22.92
N THR A 238 -9.27 2.11 23.91
CA THR A 238 -10.35 2.79 24.63
C THR A 238 -11.14 3.68 23.68
N LYS A 239 -10.47 4.40 22.80
CA LYS A 239 -11.12 5.23 21.79
C LYS A 239 -11.93 4.40 20.78
N LEU A 240 -11.43 3.25 20.36
CA LEU A 240 -12.20 2.32 19.54
C LEU A 240 -13.51 1.91 20.25
N LYS A 241 -13.42 1.50 21.52
CA LYS A 241 -14.60 1.13 22.33
C LYS A 241 -15.58 2.29 22.46
N GLU A 242 -15.08 3.52 22.70
CA GLU A 242 -15.91 4.71 22.78
C GLU A 242 -16.68 4.97 21.49
N TRP A 243 -16.02 4.86 20.32
CA TRP A 243 -16.68 5.06 19.03
C TRP A 243 -17.75 4.00 18.76
N VAL A 244 -17.50 2.76 19.13
CA VAL A 244 -18.51 1.68 19.07
C VAL A 244 -19.70 2.00 19.98
N THR A 245 -19.44 2.38 21.24
CA THR A 245 -20.47 2.69 22.23
C THR A 245 -21.30 3.90 21.86
N LYS A 246 -20.67 4.94 21.30
CA LYS A 246 -21.33 6.13 20.77
C LYS A 246 -22.13 5.86 19.48
N GLY A 247 -21.94 4.69 18.86
CA GLY A 247 -22.58 4.29 17.60
C GLY A 247 -22.13 5.11 16.42
N TYR A 248 -20.83 5.40 16.32
CA TYR A 248 -20.24 6.10 15.18
C TYR A 248 -20.05 5.21 13.96
N PHE A 249 -20.08 3.88 14.14
CA PHE A 249 -20.11 2.90 13.06
C PHE A 249 -21.56 2.47 12.75
N ASN A 250 -21.77 1.90 11.57
CA ASN A 250 -23.04 1.26 11.21
C ASN A 250 -23.32 0.07 12.15
N GLU A 251 -24.58 -0.11 12.46
CA GLU A 251 -25.02 -1.25 13.29
C GLU A 251 -24.59 -2.59 12.66
N GLY A 252 -24.12 -3.51 13.50
CA GLY A 252 -23.69 -4.84 13.04
C GLY A 252 -22.44 -4.87 12.17
N PHE A 253 -21.67 -3.79 12.12
CA PHE A 253 -20.50 -3.69 11.25
C PHE A 253 -19.49 -4.83 11.41
N ILE A 254 -19.36 -5.38 12.63
CA ILE A 254 -18.41 -6.47 12.90
C ILE A 254 -18.69 -7.73 12.07
N SER A 255 -19.92 -7.92 11.60
CA SER A 255 -20.32 -9.02 10.75
C SER A 255 -20.52 -8.62 9.29
N LEU A 256 -20.45 -7.32 8.98
CA LEU A 256 -20.63 -6.79 7.64
C LEU A 256 -19.38 -7.05 6.78
N ASP A 257 -19.60 -7.56 5.56
CA ASP A 257 -18.52 -7.71 4.59
C ASP A 257 -17.93 -6.32 4.21
N PRO A 258 -16.61 -6.13 4.16
CA PRO A 258 -15.99 -4.87 3.78
C PRO A 258 -16.49 -4.28 2.46
N ALA A 259 -16.84 -5.13 1.49
CA ALA A 259 -17.39 -4.69 0.21
C ALA A 259 -18.76 -3.99 0.34
N GLN A 260 -19.47 -4.20 1.44
CA GLN A 260 -20.78 -3.60 1.71
C GLN A 260 -20.68 -2.24 2.44
N ALA A 261 -19.50 -1.83 2.89
CA ALA A 261 -19.34 -0.58 3.62
C ALA A 261 -19.43 0.66 2.70
N LEU A 262 -18.77 0.65 1.55
CA LEU A 262 -18.82 1.77 0.60
C LEU A 262 -20.23 2.07 0.07
N PRO A 263 -21.08 1.07 -0.25
CA PRO A 263 -22.48 1.30 -0.59
C PRO A 263 -23.27 2.12 0.43
N LEU A 264 -22.88 2.14 1.71
CA LEU A 264 -23.54 3.01 2.70
C LEU A 264 -23.28 4.50 2.43
N LEU A 265 -22.07 4.86 1.96
CA LEU A 265 -21.76 6.23 1.52
C LEU A 265 -22.48 6.55 0.21
N GLN A 266 -22.47 5.63 -0.74
CA GLN A 266 -23.12 5.83 -2.05
C GLN A 266 -24.62 6.11 -1.87
N GLN A 267 -25.27 5.46 -0.91
CA GLN A 267 -26.70 5.64 -0.58
C GLN A 267 -26.98 6.80 0.41
N ASP A 268 -26.01 7.66 0.71
CA ASP A 268 -26.13 8.77 1.69
C ASP A 268 -26.50 8.34 3.13
N LYS A 269 -26.30 7.06 3.46
CA LYS A 269 -26.54 6.52 4.80
C LYS A 269 -25.37 6.78 5.75
N ALA A 270 -24.16 6.82 5.21
CA ALA A 270 -22.93 7.11 5.96
C ALA A 270 -22.18 8.29 5.33
N ALA A 271 -21.43 9.03 6.14
CA ALA A 271 -20.74 10.23 5.70
C ALA A 271 -19.25 10.02 5.44
N MET A 272 -18.60 9.11 6.16
CA MET A 272 -17.15 8.86 6.07
C MET A 272 -16.84 7.35 5.99
N ILE A 273 -15.64 7.03 5.51
CA ILE A 273 -15.11 5.66 5.43
C ILE A 273 -13.57 5.69 5.40
N PHE A 274 -12.91 4.71 6.04
CA PHE A 274 -11.48 4.47 5.85
C PHE A 274 -11.27 3.63 4.59
N GLN A 275 -10.66 4.22 3.55
CA GLN A 275 -10.46 3.56 2.26
C GLN A 275 -9.16 4.03 1.58
N GLY A 276 -8.87 3.47 0.42
CA GLY A 276 -7.78 3.86 -0.45
C GLY A 276 -8.26 4.26 -1.85
N PRO A 277 -7.34 4.65 -2.74
CA PRO A 277 -7.66 5.22 -4.06
C PRO A 277 -8.42 4.27 -4.99
N TRP A 278 -8.37 2.97 -4.77
CA TRP A 278 -9.07 1.98 -5.60
C TRP A 278 -10.58 2.17 -5.69
N ILE A 279 -11.20 2.87 -4.72
CA ILE A 279 -12.64 3.15 -4.77
C ILE A 279 -13.02 4.00 -5.97
N GLU A 280 -12.13 4.86 -6.47
CA GLU A 280 -12.36 5.70 -7.64
C GLU A 280 -12.57 4.86 -8.89
N ASP A 281 -11.60 4.00 -9.22
CA ASP A 281 -11.59 3.20 -10.44
C ASP A 281 -12.52 1.97 -10.37
N GLN A 282 -12.67 1.38 -9.17
CA GLN A 282 -13.38 0.11 -9.01
C GLN A 282 -14.85 0.27 -8.63
N ASN A 283 -15.24 1.42 -8.09
CA ASN A 283 -16.57 1.62 -7.53
C ASN A 283 -17.25 2.91 -8.03
N ILE A 284 -16.63 4.08 -7.85
CA ILE A 284 -17.27 5.38 -8.06
C ILE A 284 -17.49 5.64 -9.55
N ILE A 285 -16.43 5.57 -10.35
CA ILE A 285 -16.50 5.79 -11.81
C ILE A 285 -17.40 4.75 -12.50
N PRO A 286 -17.27 3.42 -12.22
CA PRO A 286 -18.18 2.43 -12.78
C PRO A 286 -19.65 2.63 -12.41
N ALA A 287 -19.94 3.16 -11.21
CA ALA A 287 -21.28 3.53 -10.77
C ALA A 287 -21.79 4.83 -11.41
N LYS A 288 -20.96 5.53 -12.21
CA LYS A 288 -21.25 6.82 -12.82
C LYS A 288 -21.53 7.93 -11.79
N GLU A 289 -20.91 7.82 -10.63
CA GLU A 289 -20.94 8.86 -9.60
C GLU A 289 -19.79 9.86 -9.82
N ASP A 290 -19.97 11.09 -9.32
CA ASP A 290 -18.94 12.12 -9.39
C ASP A 290 -17.82 11.82 -8.36
N PRO A 291 -16.58 11.52 -8.78
CA PRO A 291 -15.49 11.25 -7.84
C PRO A 291 -15.09 12.46 -6.99
N ASN A 292 -15.42 13.70 -7.42
CA ASN A 292 -15.22 14.89 -6.60
C ASN A 292 -16.12 14.92 -5.34
N ASN A 293 -17.15 14.09 -5.29
CA ASN A 293 -17.99 13.95 -4.11
C ASN A 293 -17.35 13.07 -3.00
N TYR A 294 -16.24 12.41 -3.29
CA TYR A 294 -15.51 11.51 -2.36
C TYR A 294 -14.13 12.08 -2.08
N VAL A 295 -14.01 12.84 -1.00
CA VAL A 295 -12.81 13.61 -0.73
C VAL A 295 -11.92 12.90 0.29
N PRO A 296 -10.70 12.48 -0.09
CA PRO A 296 -9.74 11.97 0.86
C PRO A 296 -9.15 13.12 1.69
N ILE A 297 -9.02 12.90 2.99
CA ILE A 297 -8.35 13.83 3.89
C ILE A 297 -7.16 13.13 4.57
N ILE A 298 -6.12 13.87 4.86
CA ILE A 298 -5.10 13.38 5.77
C ILE A 298 -5.80 13.16 7.11
N ALA A 299 -5.74 11.93 7.62
CA ALA A 299 -6.37 11.61 8.90
C ALA A 299 -5.86 12.57 9.97
N PRO A 300 -6.76 13.26 10.70
CA PRO A 300 -6.37 14.31 11.63
C PRO A 300 -5.38 13.78 12.67
N ALA A 301 -4.16 14.30 12.66
CA ALA A 301 -3.11 13.92 13.59
C ALA A 301 -2.43 15.15 14.13
N ASP A 302 -2.40 15.30 15.45
CA ASP A 302 -1.67 16.39 16.12
C ASP A 302 -0.16 16.09 16.21
N GLN A 303 0.30 15.05 15.51
CA GLN A 303 1.64 14.51 15.57
C GLN A 303 2.46 14.87 14.33
N THR A 304 3.77 14.99 14.49
CA THR A 304 4.74 15.16 13.41
C THR A 304 5.77 14.04 13.42
N PRO A 305 6.17 13.49 12.25
CA PRO A 305 5.70 13.83 10.91
C PRO A 305 4.25 13.40 10.67
N VAL A 306 3.54 14.11 9.80
CA VAL A 306 2.20 13.68 9.36
C VAL A 306 2.33 12.42 8.50
N ARG A 307 1.61 11.38 8.87
CA ARG A 307 1.63 10.09 8.16
C ARG A 307 0.21 9.60 7.88
N VAL A 308 0.09 8.80 6.84
CA VAL A 308 -1.12 8.01 6.56
C VAL A 308 -0.75 6.54 6.44
N SER A 309 -1.68 5.66 6.73
CA SER A 309 -1.49 4.24 6.47
C SER A 309 -1.29 4.02 4.97
N GLY A 310 -0.48 3.05 4.60
CA GLY A 310 -0.29 2.72 3.19
C GLY A 310 0.52 1.46 2.99
N PHE A 311 0.32 0.86 1.83
CA PHE A 311 0.98 -0.37 1.44
C PHE A 311 1.29 -0.39 -0.04
N GLN A 312 2.05 -1.36 -0.47
CA GLN A 312 2.25 -1.66 -1.88
C GLN A 312 1.54 -2.97 -2.26
N GLU A 313 1.18 -3.09 -3.54
CA GLU A 313 0.67 -4.29 -4.15
C GLU A 313 1.64 -4.74 -5.24
N GLN A 314 1.89 -6.06 -5.31
CA GLN A 314 2.98 -6.61 -6.10
C GLN A 314 2.57 -7.89 -6.83
N VAL A 315 3.39 -8.27 -7.80
CA VAL A 315 3.37 -9.60 -8.42
C VAL A 315 4.58 -10.38 -7.94
N GLN A 316 4.34 -11.58 -7.43
CA GLN A 316 5.36 -12.57 -7.05
C GLN A 316 5.36 -13.73 -8.05
N PHE A 317 6.45 -14.48 -8.11
CA PHE A 317 6.70 -15.52 -9.11
C PHE A 317 7.08 -16.82 -8.43
N TRP A 318 6.62 -17.94 -8.99
CA TRP A 318 6.90 -19.24 -8.41
C TRP A 318 8.30 -19.76 -8.79
N THR A 319 9.06 -20.17 -7.77
CA THR A 319 10.40 -20.76 -7.96
C THR A 319 10.40 -22.03 -8.82
N LYS A 320 9.30 -22.82 -8.79
CA LYS A 320 9.17 -24.08 -9.52
C LYS A 320 8.34 -23.98 -10.81
N ALA A 321 8.04 -22.77 -11.28
CA ALA A 321 7.45 -22.59 -12.61
C ALA A 321 8.43 -23.12 -13.68
N LYS A 322 7.89 -23.64 -14.78
CA LYS A 322 8.75 -24.05 -15.89
C LYS A 322 9.51 -22.83 -16.45
N PRO A 323 10.75 -23.01 -16.97
CA PRO A 323 11.60 -21.89 -17.35
C PRO A 323 10.93 -20.87 -18.27
N ASP A 324 10.19 -21.31 -19.29
CA ASP A 324 9.55 -20.38 -20.22
C ASP A 324 8.27 -19.73 -19.64
N GLU A 325 7.54 -20.44 -18.76
CA GLU A 325 6.41 -19.88 -18.00
C GLU A 325 6.90 -18.80 -17.03
N GLN A 326 8.03 -19.06 -16.34
CA GLN A 326 8.66 -18.09 -15.42
C GLN A 326 9.17 -16.85 -16.19
N LYS A 327 9.84 -17.03 -17.34
CA LYS A 327 10.27 -15.92 -18.19
C LYS A 327 9.08 -15.08 -18.68
N ALA A 328 7.99 -15.72 -19.11
CA ALA A 328 6.79 -15.03 -19.57
C ALA A 328 6.12 -14.23 -18.43
N ALA A 329 6.09 -14.78 -17.23
CA ALA A 329 5.57 -14.11 -16.04
C ALA A 329 6.43 -12.90 -15.62
N LEU A 330 7.75 -13.04 -15.63
CA LEU A 330 8.69 -11.93 -15.37
C LEU A 330 8.56 -10.83 -16.45
N LEU A 331 8.44 -11.22 -17.73
CA LEU A 331 8.20 -10.28 -18.82
C LEU A 331 6.85 -9.54 -18.66
N PHE A 332 5.81 -10.22 -18.15
CA PHE A 332 4.53 -9.58 -17.87
C PHE A 332 4.67 -8.48 -16.81
N ALA A 333 5.40 -8.74 -15.72
CA ALA A 333 5.66 -7.72 -14.70
C ALA A 333 6.53 -6.57 -15.24
N SER A 334 7.60 -6.89 -15.99
CA SER A 334 8.45 -5.91 -16.67
C SER A 334 7.62 -5.02 -17.61
N PHE A 335 6.72 -5.61 -18.39
CA PHE A 335 5.80 -4.90 -19.27
C PHE A 335 4.93 -3.90 -18.50
N MET A 336 4.31 -4.34 -17.39
CA MET A 336 3.44 -3.50 -16.58
C MET A 336 4.18 -2.31 -15.95
N THR A 337 5.47 -2.46 -15.65
CA THR A 337 6.30 -1.44 -15.01
C THR A 337 7.11 -0.60 -15.99
N THR A 338 6.91 -0.77 -17.30
CA THR A 338 7.42 0.15 -18.33
C THR A 338 6.63 1.46 -18.25
N PRO A 339 7.27 2.65 -18.12
CA PRO A 339 6.57 3.92 -17.94
C PRO A 339 5.51 4.21 -19.00
N GLU A 340 5.78 3.94 -20.28
CA GLU A 340 4.84 4.14 -21.38
C GLU A 340 3.62 3.23 -21.27
N VAL A 341 3.82 1.97 -20.84
CA VAL A 341 2.72 1.00 -20.62
C VAL A 341 1.90 1.39 -19.43
N ALA A 342 2.55 1.71 -18.31
CA ALA A 342 1.90 2.14 -17.09
C ALA A 342 1.08 3.42 -17.34
N GLN A 343 1.63 4.41 -18.04
CA GLN A 343 0.94 5.67 -18.32
C GLN A 343 -0.26 5.46 -19.26
N ARG A 344 -0.13 4.70 -20.37
CA ARG A 344 -1.25 4.52 -21.31
C ARG A 344 -2.40 3.71 -20.72
N ASN A 345 -2.13 2.88 -19.71
CA ASN A 345 -3.15 2.05 -19.07
C ASN A 345 -3.64 2.62 -17.73
N ILE A 346 -3.11 3.76 -17.28
CA ILE A 346 -3.34 4.26 -15.91
C ILE A 346 -4.83 4.53 -15.62
N ALA A 347 -5.60 5.01 -16.60
CA ALA A 347 -7.02 5.27 -16.44
C ALA A 347 -7.85 4.02 -16.13
N ALA A 348 -7.39 2.85 -16.57
CA ALA A 348 -8.08 1.59 -16.36
C ALA A 348 -7.37 0.71 -15.32
N PHE A 349 -6.03 0.84 -15.18
CA PHE A 349 -5.24 0.04 -14.27
C PHE A 349 -5.19 0.62 -12.85
N GLY A 350 -5.48 1.91 -12.72
CA GLY A 350 -5.61 2.58 -11.44
C GLY A 350 -4.33 3.23 -10.94
N SER A 351 -4.50 4.19 -10.06
CA SER A 351 -3.47 5.07 -9.51
C SER A 351 -3.58 5.13 -7.98
N PRO A 352 -2.53 5.51 -7.21
CA PRO A 352 -1.17 5.81 -7.69
C PRO A 352 -0.40 4.55 -8.12
N SER A 353 0.29 4.68 -9.25
CA SER A 353 1.20 3.66 -9.75
C SER A 353 2.49 3.61 -8.91
N ALA A 354 3.09 2.43 -8.77
CA ALA A 354 4.44 2.30 -8.24
C ALA A 354 5.52 2.73 -9.25
N VAL A 355 5.16 2.99 -10.51
CA VAL A 355 6.09 3.38 -11.57
C VAL A 355 6.38 4.88 -11.53
N VAL A 356 7.66 5.24 -11.53
CA VAL A 356 8.13 6.64 -11.48
C VAL A 356 7.61 7.42 -12.68
N GLY A 357 7.16 8.65 -12.43
CA GLY A 357 6.74 9.61 -13.47
C GLY A 357 5.36 9.38 -14.06
N VAL A 358 4.67 8.30 -13.71
CA VAL A 358 3.28 8.06 -14.14
C VAL A 358 2.34 9.07 -13.48
N GLN A 359 1.58 9.78 -14.30
CA GLN A 359 0.65 10.80 -13.84
C GLN A 359 -0.76 10.23 -13.72
N PRO A 360 -1.55 10.65 -12.71
CA PRO A 360 -2.95 10.30 -12.62
C PRO A 360 -3.71 10.73 -13.88
N PRO A 361 -4.72 9.96 -14.31
CA PRO A 361 -5.49 10.33 -15.49
C PRO A 361 -6.41 11.53 -15.20
N GLU A 362 -6.79 12.24 -16.25
CA GLU A 362 -7.79 13.30 -16.16
C GLU A 362 -9.12 12.71 -15.65
N GLY A 363 -9.84 13.48 -14.83
CA GLY A 363 -11.11 13.03 -14.22
C GLY A 363 -10.96 12.10 -13.01
N HIS A 364 -9.73 11.92 -12.50
CA HIS A 364 -9.44 11.08 -11.32
C HIS A 364 -8.89 11.93 -10.15
N PRO A 365 -9.74 12.76 -9.50
CA PRO A 365 -9.29 13.69 -8.46
C PRO A 365 -8.73 12.99 -7.21
N ILE A 366 -9.24 11.82 -6.86
CA ILE A 366 -8.74 11.03 -5.71
C ILE A 366 -7.31 10.56 -5.99
N ALA A 367 -7.09 9.96 -7.16
CA ALA A 367 -5.77 9.51 -7.58
C ALA A 367 -4.77 10.68 -7.66
N ALA A 368 -5.20 11.82 -8.20
CA ALA A 368 -4.39 13.04 -8.29
C ALA A 368 -3.98 13.57 -6.91
N GLN A 369 -4.92 13.65 -5.97
CA GLN A 369 -4.63 14.10 -4.61
C GLN A 369 -3.66 13.15 -3.89
N MET A 370 -3.86 11.84 -3.99
CA MET A 370 -2.99 10.86 -3.33
C MET A 370 -1.61 10.76 -3.97
N ALA A 371 -1.51 10.92 -5.30
CA ALA A 371 -0.22 10.98 -5.97
C ALA A 371 0.61 12.20 -5.50
N LYS A 372 -0.06 13.34 -5.30
CA LYS A 372 0.57 14.54 -4.73
C LYS A 372 1.09 14.30 -3.31
N TRP A 373 0.33 13.62 -2.46
CA TRP A 373 0.79 13.25 -1.12
C TRP A 373 2.08 12.42 -1.16
N LEU A 374 2.17 11.45 -2.06
CA LEU A 374 3.34 10.59 -2.23
C LEU A 374 4.59 11.34 -2.76
N GLN A 375 4.42 12.56 -3.28
CA GLN A 375 5.53 13.43 -3.70
C GLN A 375 6.19 14.19 -2.54
N GLY A 376 5.80 13.91 -1.29
CA GLY A 376 6.48 14.41 -0.09
C GLY A 376 5.60 15.17 0.91
N GLU A 377 4.30 15.29 0.65
CA GLU A 377 3.38 15.94 1.61
C GLU A 377 3.13 15.06 2.85
N VAL A 378 3.13 13.74 2.68
CA VAL A 378 2.95 12.78 3.78
C VAL A 378 3.94 11.63 3.68
N LYS A 379 4.22 10.98 4.81
CA LYS A 379 4.91 9.68 4.86
C LYS A 379 3.89 8.56 5.02
N LEU A 380 4.26 7.36 4.61
CA LEU A 380 3.45 6.18 4.83
C LEU A 380 3.95 5.40 6.05
N TYR A 381 3.00 4.76 6.76
CA TYR A 381 3.29 3.65 7.67
C TYR A 381 2.51 2.41 7.20
N LEU A 382 3.07 1.23 7.40
CA LEU A 382 2.39 -0.02 7.04
C LEU A 382 1.18 -0.25 7.96
N PRO A 383 0.06 -0.79 7.45
CA PRO A 383 -1.01 -1.27 8.33
C PRO A 383 -0.53 -2.49 9.13
N THR A 384 -1.12 -2.68 10.30
CA THR A 384 -0.76 -3.78 11.24
C THR A 384 -0.71 -5.14 10.55
N ASP A 385 -1.63 -5.44 9.63
CA ASP A 385 -1.71 -6.75 8.92
C ASP A 385 -0.59 -6.98 7.91
N GLN A 386 0.21 -5.96 7.63
CA GLN A 386 1.38 -6.06 6.77
C GLN A 386 2.70 -5.76 7.50
N ALA A 387 2.63 -5.11 8.65
CA ALA A 387 3.79 -4.79 9.46
C ALA A 387 4.18 -5.94 10.41
N LEU A 388 3.20 -6.64 10.98
CA LEU A 388 3.44 -7.68 11.98
C LEU A 388 3.44 -9.09 11.36
N PRO A 389 4.20 -10.05 11.94
CA PRO A 389 4.05 -11.47 11.63
C PRO A 389 2.59 -11.94 11.77
N GLN A 390 2.14 -12.85 10.90
CA GLN A 390 0.74 -13.26 10.80
C GLN A 390 0.16 -13.80 12.13
N GLU A 391 0.98 -14.44 12.93
CA GLU A 391 0.59 -14.89 14.28
C GLU A 391 0.18 -13.71 15.18
N LEU A 392 0.95 -12.62 15.15
CA LEU A 392 0.68 -11.41 15.93
C LEU A 392 -0.49 -10.61 15.32
N VAL A 393 -0.65 -10.61 14.01
CA VAL A 393 -1.85 -10.04 13.33
C VAL A 393 -3.11 -10.72 13.83
N ASN A 394 -3.11 -12.05 13.92
CA ASN A 394 -4.26 -12.80 14.42
C ASN A 394 -4.58 -12.45 15.87
N ALA A 395 -3.56 -12.32 16.72
CA ALA A 395 -3.72 -11.90 18.11
C ALA A 395 -4.28 -10.48 18.22
N PHE A 396 -3.79 -9.56 17.39
CA PHE A 396 -4.27 -8.19 17.30
C PHE A 396 -5.75 -8.14 16.88
N PHE A 397 -6.11 -8.84 15.81
CA PHE A 397 -7.49 -8.90 15.32
C PHE A 397 -8.45 -9.47 16.36
N GLN A 398 -8.07 -10.57 17.00
CA GLN A 398 -8.88 -11.17 18.06
C GLN A 398 -9.10 -10.21 19.23
N ALA A 399 -8.06 -9.53 19.69
CA ALA A 399 -8.13 -8.56 20.77
C ALA A 399 -9.00 -7.35 20.39
N GLN A 400 -8.80 -6.79 19.21
CA GLN A 400 -9.58 -5.69 18.65
C GLN A 400 -11.08 -6.04 18.57
N ASP A 401 -11.40 -7.18 17.97
CA ASP A 401 -12.79 -7.61 17.78
C ASP A 401 -13.45 -7.91 19.14
N SER A 402 -12.69 -8.41 20.12
CA SER A 402 -13.17 -8.61 21.50
C SER A 402 -13.51 -7.29 22.20
N VAL A 403 -12.75 -6.21 21.93
CA VAL A 403 -13.08 -4.86 22.43
C VAL A 403 -14.35 -4.33 21.76
N VAL A 404 -14.50 -4.51 20.46
CA VAL A 404 -15.71 -4.13 19.69
C VAL A 404 -16.94 -4.85 20.23
N LEU A 405 -16.83 -6.16 20.48
CA LEU A 405 -17.91 -7.00 21.01
C LEU A 405 -18.15 -6.77 22.52
N GLY A 406 -17.29 -6.05 23.21
CA GLY A 406 -17.38 -5.81 24.65
C GLY A 406 -17.01 -7.02 25.52
N THR A 407 -16.39 -8.04 24.94
CA THR A 407 -15.96 -9.26 25.67
C THR A 407 -14.61 -9.08 26.38
N LEU A 408 -13.80 -8.09 25.95
CA LEU A 408 -12.58 -7.66 26.65
C LEU A 408 -12.63 -6.15 26.91
N THR A 409 -11.98 -5.73 28.01
CA THR A 409 -11.65 -4.32 28.20
C THR A 409 -10.46 -3.95 27.32
N PRO A 410 -10.25 -2.67 26.99
CA PRO A 410 -9.07 -2.21 26.26
C PRO A 410 -7.75 -2.66 26.88
N GLU A 411 -7.63 -2.60 28.21
CA GLU A 411 -6.46 -3.03 28.97
C GLU A 411 -6.21 -4.54 28.81
N ALA A 412 -7.27 -5.36 28.94
CA ALA A 412 -7.16 -6.81 28.77
C ALA A 412 -6.80 -7.20 27.35
N ALA A 413 -7.33 -6.49 26.35
CA ALA A 413 -7.00 -6.69 24.93
C ALA A 413 -5.53 -6.35 24.65
N CYS A 414 -5.04 -5.21 25.13
CA CYS A 414 -3.63 -4.81 24.98
C CYS A 414 -2.68 -5.77 25.70
N ALA A 415 -3.04 -6.24 26.89
CA ALA A 415 -2.28 -7.26 27.61
C ALA A 415 -2.25 -8.61 26.86
N GLN A 416 -3.35 -9.00 26.21
CA GLN A 416 -3.40 -10.20 25.37
C GLN A 416 -2.47 -10.08 24.14
N ILE A 417 -2.45 -8.94 23.46
CA ILE A 417 -1.53 -8.69 22.35
C ILE A 417 -0.09 -8.77 22.85
N GLN A 418 0.22 -8.10 23.98
CA GLN A 418 1.58 -8.12 24.53
C GLN A 418 2.02 -9.54 24.90
N LYS A 419 1.16 -10.35 25.49
CA LYS A 419 1.45 -11.76 25.78
C LYS A 419 1.79 -12.56 24.52
N ALA A 420 1.09 -12.31 23.40
CA ALA A 420 1.41 -12.93 22.12
C ALA A 420 2.78 -12.47 21.59
N VAL A 421 3.10 -11.18 21.70
CA VAL A 421 4.42 -10.62 21.34
C VAL A 421 5.54 -11.27 22.16
N ASP A 422 5.36 -11.40 23.47
CA ASP A 422 6.36 -12.00 24.36
C ASP A 422 6.59 -13.49 24.02
N ALA A 423 5.50 -14.24 23.76
CA ALA A 423 5.58 -15.62 23.32
C ALA A 423 6.32 -15.74 21.96
N PHE A 424 5.98 -14.89 21.00
CA PHE A 424 6.65 -14.86 19.68
C PHE A 424 8.15 -14.58 19.81
N LYS A 425 8.55 -13.61 20.63
CA LYS A 425 9.98 -13.31 20.89
C LYS A 425 10.71 -14.47 21.54
N ALA A 426 10.05 -15.24 22.41
CA ALA A 426 10.64 -16.39 23.05
C ALA A 426 10.97 -17.54 22.05
N THR A 427 10.20 -17.64 20.95
CA THR A 427 10.46 -18.65 19.89
C THR A 427 11.62 -18.28 18.94
N LYS A 428 12.09 -17.01 18.98
CA LYS A 428 13.17 -16.50 18.12
C LYS A 428 14.53 -16.46 18.82
N LYS A 429 14.56 -16.73 20.13
CA LYS A 429 15.79 -16.89 20.93
C LYS A 429 16.27 -18.33 20.90
#